data_4ca441d93ef41086c21d7d450e4fcf97
#
_entry.id   4ca441d93ef41086c21d7d450e4fcf97
#
_cell.length_a   1.000
_cell.length_b   1.000
_cell.length_c   1.000
_cell.angle_alpha   90.00
_cell.angle_beta   90.00
_cell.angle_gamma   90.00
#
_symmetry.space_group_name_H-M   'P 1'
#
loop_
_entity.id
_entity.type
_entity.pdbx_description
1 polymer ?
#
loop_
_entity_poly.entity_id
_entity_poly.type
_entity_poly.pdbx_seq_one_letter_code
_entity_poly.pdbx_strand_id
1 'polypeptide(L)'
;HVLFLLAYGTLLGAVREHDFISHDEDIDLIMMKKDMPKFLSLLFELREHGFEIARYESRGFLSIIRKGEYIDFYFFDDYPKNPSLSYCCMDIYPKALLEDTAPIEFQEAIFQAPRDYIKYLEFNYGSSWHEPIPYVNFKMSSFQKAKSLLLQYIKILLPEKITERIQAISDKKYMN
;
A
#
# COMPACT_ATOMS: atom_id res chain seq x y z
N HIS A 1 -7.80 19.39 -4.40
CA HIS A 1 -7.08 18.23 -4.94
C HIS A 1 -6.32 17.53 -3.82
N VAL A 2 -6.33 16.20 -3.82
CA VAL A 2 -5.49 15.33 -2.99
C VAL A 2 -4.50 14.66 -3.93
N LEU A 3 -3.20 14.74 -3.62
CA LEU A 3 -2.15 14.09 -4.40
C LEU A 3 -2.02 12.64 -3.95
N PHE A 4 -2.06 11.73 -4.91
CA PHE A 4 -1.71 10.33 -4.73
C PHE A 4 -0.82 9.85 -5.87
N LEU A 5 -0.04 8.83 -5.63
CA LEU A 5 0.89 8.24 -6.60
C LEU A 5 0.47 6.81 -6.87
N LEU A 6 0.56 6.38 -8.13
CA LEU A 6 0.53 4.96 -8.44
C LEU A 6 1.71 4.26 -7.75
N ALA A 7 1.46 3.09 -7.18
CA ALA A 7 2.44 2.38 -6.39
C ALA A 7 2.39 0.87 -6.64
N TYR A 8 3.34 0.15 -6.09
CA TYR A 8 3.40 -1.33 -6.04
C TYR A 8 2.94 -2.00 -7.35
N GLY A 9 2.01 -2.94 -7.27
CA GLY A 9 1.48 -3.70 -8.40
C GLY A 9 0.86 -2.82 -9.49
N THR A 10 0.14 -1.79 -9.09
CA THR A 10 -0.49 -0.85 -10.03
C THR A 10 0.55 -0.08 -10.85
N LEU A 11 1.62 0.44 -10.22
CA LEU A 11 2.68 1.13 -10.95
C LEU A 11 3.49 0.16 -11.81
N LEU A 12 3.75 -1.05 -11.30
CA LEU A 12 4.45 -2.09 -12.07
C LEU A 12 3.66 -2.44 -13.34
N GLY A 13 2.35 -2.62 -13.23
CA GLY A 13 1.47 -2.87 -14.37
C GLY A 13 1.48 -1.71 -15.35
N ALA A 14 1.33 -0.48 -14.87
CA ALA A 14 1.33 0.71 -15.71
C ALA A 14 2.64 0.86 -16.53
N VAL A 15 3.79 0.53 -15.94
CA VAL A 15 5.10 0.69 -16.59
C VAL A 15 5.44 -0.51 -17.48
N ARG A 16 5.17 -1.71 -17.03
CA ARG A 16 5.61 -2.94 -17.69
C ARG A 16 4.59 -3.48 -18.69
N GLU A 17 3.31 -3.53 -18.30
CA GLU A 17 2.24 -4.12 -19.09
C GLU A 17 1.47 -3.08 -19.91
N HIS A 18 1.58 -1.78 -19.54
CA HIS A 18 0.70 -0.70 -19.99
C HIS A 18 -0.78 -0.97 -19.67
N ASP A 19 -1.02 -1.84 -18.70
CA ASP A 19 -2.33 -2.27 -18.20
C ASP A 19 -2.17 -2.78 -16.75
N PHE A 20 -3.30 -3.14 -16.11
CA PHE A 20 -3.25 -3.86 -14.86
C PHE A 20 -2.62 -5.25 -15.03
N ILE A 21 -1.90 -5.69 -14.02
CA ILE A 21 -1.39 -7.06 -13.99
C ILE A 21 -2.59 -8.00 -13.85
N SER A 22 -2.73 -8.97 -14.74
CA SER A 22 -3.94 -9.79 -14.91
C SER A 22 -4.41 -10.58 -13.67
N HIS A 23 -3.55 -10.73 -12.67
CA HIS A 23 -3.84 -11.44 -11.42
C HIS A 23 -3.71 -10.53 -10.19
N ASP A 24 -3.59 -9.23 -10.39
CA ASP A 24 -3.61 -8.24 -9.32
C ASP A 24 -5.08 -7.94 -8.97
N GLU A 25 -5.40 -7.98 -7.68
CA GLU A 25 -6.79 -7.91 -7.21
C GLU A 25 -7.12 -6.54 -6.60
N ASP A 26 -6.15 -5.62 -6.58
CA ASP A 26 -6.26 -4.31 -5.94
C ASP A 26 -5.56 -3.21 -6.75
N ILE A 27 -5.85 -1.98 -6.37
CA ILE A 27 -5.18 -0.77 -6.87
C ILE A 27 -4.41 -0.17 -5.72
N ASP A 28 -3.10 -0.12 -5.85
CA ASP A 28 -2.20 0.42 -4.83
C ASP A 28 -1.88 1.90 -5.06
N LEU A 29 -2.14 2.72 -4.07
CA LEU A 29 -1.88 4.16 -4.10
C LEU A 29 -1.08 4.61 -2.87
N ILE A 30 -0.07 5.42 -3.10
CA ILE A 30 0.67 6.11 -2.03
C ILE A 30 0.14 7.54 -1.88
N MET A 31 0.01 7.95 -0.63
CA MET A 31 -0.35 9.30 -0.24
C MET A 31 0.53 9.75 0.94
N MET A 32 0.86 11.03 1.02
CA MET A 32 1.53 11.54 2.21
C MET A 32 0.53 11.65 3.37
N LYS A 33 0.91 11.24 4.55
CA LYS A 33 0.05 11.23 5.75
C LYS A 33 -0.49 12.61 6.11
N LYS A 34 0.24 13.67 5.81
CA LYS A 34 -0.23 15.06 5.96
C LYS A 34 -1.51 15.35 5.19
N ASP A 35 -1.76 14.64 4.08
CA ASP A 35 -2.95 14.80 3.24
C ASP A 35 -4.10 13.88 3.66
N MET A 36 -3.86 12.94 4.58
CA MET A 36 -4.86 11.99 5.08
C MET A 36 -6.14 12.67 5.62
N PRO A 37 -6.08 13.74 6.43
CA PRO A 37 -7.31 14.39 6.91
C PRO A 37 -8.18 14.92 5.76
N LYS A 38 -7.54 15.44 4.71
CA LYS A 38 -8.23 15.92 3.52
C LYS A 38 -8.85 14.78 2.73
N PHE A 39 -8.14 13.66 2.58
CA PHE A 39 -8.69 12.46 1.96
C PHE A 39 -9.89 11.91 2.75
N LEU A 40 -9.76 11.81 4.08
CA LEU A 40 -10.85 11.33 4.93
C LEU A 40 -12.12 12.20 4.81
N SER A 41 -11.99 13.50 4.55
CA SER A 41 -13.15 14.37 4.32
C SER A 41 -13.91 14.06 3.03
N LEU A 42 -13.30 13.34 2.08
CA LEU A 42 -13.93 12.91 0.83
C LEU A 42 -14.68 11.56 0.95
N LEU A 43 -14.54 10.86 2.07
CA LEU A 43 -15.13 9.52 2.22
C LEU A 43 -16.67 9.51 2.09
N PHE A 44 -17.34 10.58 2.51
CA PHE A 44 -18.79 10.69 2.33
C PHE A 44 -19.16 10.82 0.85
N GLU A 45 -18.44 11.65 0.09
CA GLU A 45 -18.62 11.80 -1.36
C GLU A 45 -18.31 10.48 -2.09
N LEU A 46 -17.21 9.81 -1.72
CA LEU A 46 -16.85 8.49 -2.25
C LEU A 46 -17.96 7.46 -1.99
N ARG A 47 -18.58 7.50 -0.81
CA ARG A 47 -19.71 6.62 -0.48
C ARG A 47 -20.93 6.87 -1.38
N GLU A 48 -21.24 8.12 -1.70
CA GLU A 48 -22.31 8.46 -2.65
C GLU A 48 -22.03 7.88 -4.05
N HIS A 49 -20.75 7.67 -4.39
CA HIS A 49 -20.31 7.01 -5.62
C HIS A 49 -20.16 5.48 -5.48
N GLY A 50 -20.60 4.90 -4.35
CA GLY A 50 -20.65 3.47 -4.13
C GLY A 50 -19.35 2.87 -3.59
N PHE A 51 -18.41 3.67 -3.10
CA PHE A 51 -17.25 3.17 -2.38
C PHE A 51 -17.57 3.01 -0.89
N GLU A 52 -17.05 1.96 -0.28
CA GLU A 52 -17.15 1.71 1.16
C GLU A 52 -15.77 1.44 1.75
N ILE A 53 -15.61 1.75 3.04
CA ILE A 53 -14.36 1.43 3.75
C ILE A 53 -14.36 -0.08 3.99
N ALA A 54 -13.36 -0.77 3.45
CA ALA A 54 -13.17 -2.20 3.64
C ALA A 54 -12.23 -2.49 4.80
N ARG A 55 -11.17 -1.68 4.97
CA ARG A 55 -10.14 -1.90 5.98
C ARG A 55 -9.50 -0.58 6.39
N TYR A 56 -9.17 -0.46 7.67
CA TYR A 56 -8.39 0.65 8.21
C TYR A 56 -7.37 0.13 9.21
N GLU A 57 -6.14 0.62 9.11
CA GLU A 57 -5.09 0.38 10.08
C GLU A 57 -4.48 1.71 10.53
N SER A 58 -4.40 1.92 11.84
CA SER A 58 -3.87 3.16 12.44
C SER A 58 -2.41 3.46 12.05
N ARG A 59 -1.70 2.46 11.52
CA ARG A 59 -0.32 2.58 11.03
C ARG A 59 -0.18 3.28 9.67
N GLY A 60 -1.29 3.75 9.10
CA GLY A 60 -1.28 4.50 7.85
C GLY A 60 -1.82 3.73 6.63
N PHE A 61 -2.72 2.78 6.82
CA PHE A 61 -3.33 2.05 5.72
C PHE A 61 -4.86 2.20 5.75
N LEU A 62 -5.45 2.43 4.59
CA LEU A 62 -6.90 2.41 4.41
C LEU A 62 -7.23 1.79 3.06
N SER A 63 -8.19 0.86 3.07
CA SER A 63 -8.71 0.23 1.86
C SER A 63 -10.17 0.62 1.68
N ILE A 64 -10.54 1.01 0.48
CA ILE A 64 -11.93 1.18 0.06
C ILE A 64 -12.28 0.11 -0.98
N ILE A 65 -13.55 -0.25 -1.04
CA ILE A 65 -14.06 -1.27 -1.97
C ILE A 65 -15.23 -0.72 -2.78
N ARG A 66 -15.27 -1.06 -4.05
CA ARG A 66 -16.41 -0.81 -4.93
C ARG A 66 -16.58 -1.99 -5.89
N LYS A 67 -17.79 -2.58 -5.93
CA LYS A 67 -18.12 -3.72 -6.83
C LYS A 67 -17.17 -4.91 -6.74
N GLY A 68 -16.54 -5.12 -5.59
CA GLY A 68 -15.59 -6.20 -5.36
C GLY A 68 -14.12 -5.84 -5.59
N GLU A 69 -13.83 -4.69 -6.19
CA GLU A 69 -12.47 -4.20 -6.43
C GLU A 69 -12.00 -3.32 -5.27
N TYR A 70 -10.76 -3.50 -4.85
CA TYR A 70 -10.14 -2.76 -3.77
C TYR A 70 -9.26 -1.64 -4.29
N ILE A 71 -9.25 -0.52 -3.55
CA ILE A 71 -8.24 0.54 -3.69
C ILE A 71 -7.58 0.72 -2.34
N ASP A 72 -6.29 0.46 -2.30
CA ASP A 72 -5.47 0.47 -1.11
C ASP A 72 -4.64 1.77 -1.04
N PHE A 73 -4.81 2.51 0.04
CA PHE A 73 -4.10 3.77 0.30
C PHE A 73 -3.07 3.56 1.40
N TYR A 74 -1.80 3.81 1.06
CA TYR A 74 -0.66 3.78 1.96
C TYR A 74 -0.27 5.21 2.31
N PHE A 75 -0.51 5.63 3.56
CA PHE A 75 -0.21 6.98 4.03
C PHE A 75 1.19 7.04 4.65
N PHE A 76 2.14 7.47 3.86
CA PHE A 76 3.53 7.59 4.28
C PHE A 76 3.77 8.84 5.13
N ASP A 77 4.45 8.66 6.27
CA ASP A 77 4.87 9.69 7.21
C ASP A 77 6.40 9.78 7.26
N ASP A 78 6.93 10.85 7.83
CA ASP A 78 8.35 10.98 8.09
C ASP A 78 8.80 9.94 9.12
N TYR A 79 9.90 9.24 8.84
CA TYR A 79 10.41 8.26 9.78
C TYR A 79 11.08 8.96 10.98
N PRO A 80 10.60 8.74 12.22
CA PRO A 80 10.99 9.54 13.38
C PRO A 80 12.49 9.53 13.71
N LYS A 81 13.21 8.48 13.31
CA LYS A 81 14.63 8.31 13.62
C LYS A 81 15.56 8.79 12.51
N ASN A 82 15.04 9.00 11.31
CA ASN A 82 15.82 9.43 10.16
C ASN A 82 14.94 10.25 9.19
N PRO A 83 15.11 11.58 9.15
CA PRO A 83 14.28 12.46 8.32
C PRO A 83 14.47 12.27 6.81
N SER A 84 15.48 11.50 6.38
CA SER A 84 15.66 11.15 4.96
C SER A 84 14.83 9.92 4.54
N LEU A 85 14.09 9.33 5.47
CA LEU A 85 13.24 8.17 5.23
C LEU A 85 11.77 8.51 5.50
N SER A 86 10.89 7.85 4.76
CA SER A 86 9.45 7.81 4.99
C SER A 86 9.02 6.38 5.33
N TYR A 87 7.95 6.24 6.11
CA TYR A 87 7.45 4.92 6.48
C TYR A 87 5.93 4.85 6.44
N CYS A 88 5.41 3.68 6.12
CA CYS A 88 4.01 3.32 6.24
C CYS A 88 3.91 1.83 6.57
N CYS A 89 3.11 1.48 7.56
CA CYS A 89 2.96 0.09 8.00
C CYS A 89 4.31 -0.55 8.37
N MET A 90 4.88 -1.36 7.50
CA MET A 90 6.20 -1.99 7.68
C MET A 90 7.20 -1.55 6.60
N ASP A 91 6.77 -0.73 5.66
CA ASP A 91 7.59 -0.29 4.54
C ASP A 91 8.33 1.00 4.88
N ILE A 92 9.62 1.00 4.62
CA ILE A 92 10.49 2.15 4.80
C ILE A 92 11.15 2.47 3.46
N TYR A 93 10.98 3.72 3.01
CA TYR A 93 11.50 4.20 1.74
C TYR A 93 12.44 5.38 1.93
N PRO A 94 13.46 5.52 1.07
CA PRO A 94 14.12 6.81 0.91
C PRO A 94 13.08 7.87 0.54
N LYS A 95 12.98 8.92 1.35
CA LYS A 95 11.99 9.99 1.17
C LYS A 95 12.05 10.61 -0.23
N ALA A 96 13.25 10.76 -0.76
CA ALA A 96 13.50 11.27 -2.11
C ALA A 96 12.82 10.45 -3.23
N LEU A 97 12.52 9.16 -2.99
CA LEU A 97 11.78 8.34 -3.98
C LEU A 97 10.30 8.66 -4.05
N LEU A 98 9.72 9.28 -3.02
CA LEU A 98 8.29 9.54 -2.93
C LEU A 98 7.92 11.02 -3.08
N GLU A 99 8.85 11.94 -2.80
CA GLU A 99 8.58 13.38 -2.79
C GLU A 99 8.61 14.01 -4.18
N ASP A 100 9.50 13.53 -5.05
CA ASP A 100 9.57 14.02 -6.43
C ASP A 100 8.69 13.17 -7.34
N THR A 101 7.74 13.81 -8.01
CA THR A 101 6.72 13.13 -8.80
C THR A 101 6.75 13.54 -10.26
N ALA A 102 6.25 12.66 -11.12
CA ALA A 102 6.08 12.92 -12.53
C ALA A 102 4.73 12.35 -13.02
N PRO A 103 4.16 12.97 -14.06
CA PRO A 103 2.96 12.41 -14.68
C PRO A 103 3.30 11.09 -15.39
N ILE A 104 2.39 10.15 -15.31
CA ILE A 104 2.41 8.89 -16.04
C ILE A 104 1.03 8.65 -16.67
N GLU A 105 1.02 8.27 -17.93
CA GLU A 105 -0.22 7.87 -18.61
C GLU A 105 -0.56 6.42 -18.27
N PHE A 106 -1.81 6.20 -17.84
CA PHE A 106 -2.30 4.88 -17.50
C PHE A 106 -3.83 4.85 -17.64
N GLN A 107 -4.39 3.83 -18.31
CA GLN A 107 -5.83 3.66 -18.51
C GLN A 107 -6.51 4.94 -19.06
N GLU A 108 -5.94 5.50 -20.13
CA GLU A 108 -6.45 6.70 -20.81
C GLU A 108 -6.51 7.97 -19.94
N ALA A 109 -5.84 7.95 -18.78
CA ALA A 109 -5.78 9.09 -17.85
C ALA A 109 -4.32 9.38 -17.44
N ILE A 110 -4.11 10.60 -16.93
CA ILE A 110 -2.80 11.01 -16.40
C ILE A 110 -2.84 10.92 -14.88
N PHE A 111 -1.98 10.09 -14.34
CA PHE A 111 -1.74 9.94 -12.90
C PHE A 111 -0.40 10.52 -12.51
N GLN A 112 -0.09 10.50 -11.21
CA GLN A 112 1.22 10.82 -10.70
C GLN A 112 1.92 9.53 -10.26
N ALA A 113 3.22 9.47 -10.46
CA ALA A 113 4.10 8.41 -10.00
C ALA A 113 5.38 9.02 -9.40
N PRO A 114 6.17 8.27 -8.63
CA PRO A 114 7.53 8.67 -8.32
C PRO A 114 8.28 9.05 -9.60
N ARG A 115 9.00 10.20 -9.63
CA ARG A 115 9.70 10.63 -10.83
C ARG A 115 10.70 9.59 -11.31
N ASP A 116 11.44 9.00 -10.39
CA ASP A 116 12.36 7.89 -10.67
C ASP A 116 11.64 6.55 -10.40
N TYR A 117 10.54 6.31 -11.15
CA TYR A 117 9.75 5.10 -10.97
C TYR A 117 10.53 3.82 -11.29
N ILE A 118 11.55 3.90 -12.14
CA ILE A 118 12.46 2.77 -12.40
C ILE A 118 13.14 2.35 -11.10
N LYS A 119 13.75 3.32 -10.41
CA LYS A 119 14.42 3.07 -9.15
C LYS A 119 13.47 2.65 -8.03
N TYR A 120 12.24 3.20 -8.04
CA TYR A 120 11.18 2.76 -7.14
C TYR A 120 10.81 1.29 -7.38
N LEU A 121 10.66 0.86 -8.64
CA LEU A 121 10.37 -0.52 -8.99
C LEU A 121 11.55 -1.46 -8.68
N GLU A 122 12.79 -1.03 -8.94
CA GLU A 122 13.98 -1.79 -8.54
C GLU A 122 14.07 -1.94 -7.01
N PHE A 123 13.72 -0.91 -6.27
CA PHE A 123 13.70 -0.97 -4.80
C PHE A 123 12.68 -1.99 -4.27
N ASN A 124 11.50 -2.08 -4.89
CA ASN A 124 10.43 -2.98 -4.47
C ASN A 124 10.62 -4.43 -4.96
N TYR A 125 11.06 -4.61 -6.18
CA TYR A 125 11.03 -5.90 -6.88
C TYR A 125 12.41 -6.41 -7.29
N GLY A 126 13.47 -5.63 -7.02
CA GLY A 126 14.82 -5.94 -7.46
C GLY A 126 15.09 -5.58 -8.93
N SER A 127 16.31 -5.84 -9.39
CA SER A 127 16.76 -5.46 -10.74
C SER A 127 16.03 -6.20 -11.88
N SER A 128 15.39 -7.33 -11.58
CA SER A 128 14.62 -8.12 -12.55
C SER A 128 13.12 -7.77 -12.58
N TRP A 129 12.70 -6.62 -12.05
CA TRP A 129 11.29 -6.21 -11.99
C TRP A 129 10.56 -6.22 -13.33
N HIS A 130 11.29 -6.05 -14.43
CA HIS A 130 10.78 -6.05 -15.80
C HIS A 130 10.46 -7.46 -16.34
N GLU A 131 10.94 -8.51 -15.67
CA GLU A 131 10.64 -9.90 -16.03
C GLU A 131 9.38 -10.37 -15.31
N PRO A 132 8.29 -10.71 -16.02
CA PRO A 132 7.09 -11.24 -15.38
C PRO A 132 7.38 -12.54 -14.63
N ILE A 133 7.07 -12.57 -13.35
CA ILE A 133 7.13 -13.80 -12.56
C ILE A 133 5.78 -14.52 -12.73
N PRO A 134 5.75 -15.81 -13.15
CA PRO A 134 4.51 -16.54 -13.24
C PRO A 134 3.75 -16.54 -11.90
N TYR A 135 2.46 -16.23 -11.94
CA TYR A 135 1.62 -16.33 -10.76
C TYR A 135 1.60 -17.77 -10.26
N VAL A 136 2.29 -17.99 -9.16
CA VAL A 136 2.24 -19.27 -8.44
C VAL A 136 1.14 -19.14 -7.40
N ASN A 137 0.00 -19.81 -7.63
CA ASN A 137 -1.07 -19.90 -6.64
C ASN A 137 -0.49 -20.41 -5.31
N PHE A 138 -0.24 -19.51 -4.39
CA PHE A 138 0.25 -19.85 -3.06
C PHE A 138 -0.88 -20.50 -2.27
N LYS A 139 -1.07 -21.81 -2.46
CA LYS A 139 -2.04 -22.58 -1.69
C LYS A 139 -1.52 -22.73 -0.26
N MET A 140 -2.01 -21.88 0.62
CA MET A 140 -1.80 -22.07 2.05
C MET A 140 -2.33 -23.45 2.45
N SER A 141 -1.51 -24.23 3.17
CA SER A 141 -1.96 -25.48 3.77
C SER A 141 -3.11 -25.22 4.76
N SER A 142 -3.96 -26.21 4.99
CA SER A 142 -5.07 -26.09 5.95
C SER A 142 -4.59 -25.68 7.35
N PHE A 143 -3.42 -26.13 7.74
CA PHE A 143 -2.77 -25.75 8.99
C PHE A 143 -2.35 -24.26 9.02
N GLN A 144 -1.78 -23.75 7.93
CA GLN A 144 -1.42 -22.35 7.80
C GLN A 144 -2.67 -21.44 7.83
N LYS A 145 -3.75 -21.85 7.15
CA LYS A 145 -5.06 -21.16 7.20
C LYS A 145 -5.61 -21.11 8.61
N ALA A 146 -5.65 -22.25 9.32
CA ALA A 146 -6.13 -22.32 10.68
C ALA A 146 -5.30 -21.46 11.64
N LYS A 147 -3.96 -21.49 11.50
CA LYS A 147 -3.03 -20.63 12.27
C LYS A 147 -3.28 -19.15 12.01
N SER A 148 -3.45 -18.75 10.75
CA SER A 148 -3.71 -17.36 10.36
C SER A 148 -5.04 -16.88 10.95
N LEU A 149 -6.10 -17.65 10.81
CA LEU A 149 -7.42 -17.35 11.41
C LEU A 149 -7.32 -17.22 12.93
N LEU A 150 -6.65 -18.17 13.60
CA LEU A 150 -6.47 -18.10 15.05
C LEU A 150 -5.73 -16.83 15.48
N LEU A 151 -4.66 -16.47 14.79
CA LEU A 151 -3.92 -15.23 15.07
C LEU A 151 -4.76 -13.98 14.82
N GLN A 152 -5.62 -14.00 13.80
CA GLN A 152 -6.53 -12.90 13.51
C GLN A 152 -7.57 -12.73 14.63
N TYR A 153 -8.18 -13.83 15.10
CA TYR A 153 -9.10 -13.80 16.25
C TYR A 153 -8.41 -13.35 17.54
N ILE A 154 -7.18 -13.81 17.80
CA ILE A 154 -6.40 -13.35 18.95
C ILE A 154 -6.17 -11.86 18.88
N LYS A 155 -5.80 -11.31 17.71
CA LYS A 155 -5.62 -9.85 17.52
C LYS A 155 -6.90 -9.05 17.78
N ILE A 156 -8.07 -9.57 17.39
CA ILE A 156 -9.37 -8.92 17.63
C ILE A 156 -9.72 -8.91 19.13
N LEU A 157 -9.36 -9.96 19.86
CA LEU A 157 -9.68 -10.11 21.29
C LEU A 157 -8.70 -9.38 22.21
N LEU A 158 -7.51 -9.04 21.72
CA LEU A 158 -6.50 -8.32 22.51
C LEU A 158 -6.83 -6.83 22.62
N PRO A 159 -6.65 -6.22 23.81
CA PRO A 159 -6.73 -4.77 23.95
C PRO A 159 -5.75 -4.07 22.98
N GLU A 160 -6.18 -2.97 22.38
CA GLU A 160 -5.43 -2.18 21.39
C GLU A 160 -3.98 -1.90 21.81
N LYS A 161 -3.77 -1.50 23.07
CA LYS A 161 -2.42 -1.26 23.65
C LYS A 161 -1.50 -2.50 23.60
N ILE A 162 -2.06 -3.70 23.64
CA ILE A 162 -1.27 -4.94 23.57
C ILE A 162 -0.94 -5.24 22.10
N THR A 163 -1.88 -5.09 21.21
CA THR A 163 -1.67 -5.24 19.76
C THR A 163 -0.64 -4.25 19.23
N GLU A 164 -0.68 -2.99 19.67
CA GLU A 164 0.33 -1.97 19.35
C GLU A 164 1.73 -2.36 19.84
N ARG A 165 1.85 -2.90 21.07
CA ARG A 165 3.15 -3.37 21.60
C ARG A 165 3.70 -4.57 20.85
N ILE A 166 2.85 -5.55 20.52
CA ILE A 166 3.25 -6.72 19.73
C ILE A 166 3.71 -6.27 18.35
N GLN A 167 2.99 -5.33 17.74
CA GLN A 167 3.34 -4.76 16.45
C GLN A 167 4.67 -4.01 16.52
N ALA A 168 4.86 -3.14 17.52
CA ALA A 168 6.13 -2.42 17.71
C ALA A 168 7.34 -3.35 17.92
N ILE A 169 7.14 -4.54 18.50
CA ILE A 169 8.19 -5.56 18.63
C ILE A 169 8.47 -6.21 17.27
N SER A 170 7.41 -6.48 16.48
CA SER A 170 7.56 -7.01 15.12
C SER A 170 8.30 -6.02 14.22
N ASP A 171 7.91 -4.74 14.28
CA ASP A 171 8.49 -3.67 13.48
C ASP A 171 10.00 -3.47 13.80
N LYS A 172 10.41 -3.62 15.07
CA LYS A 172 11.82 -3.59 15.46
C LYS A 172 12.67 -4.66 14.78
N LYS A 173 12.09 -5.81 14.45
CA LYS A 173 12.80 -6.91 13.78
C LYS A 173 13.15 -6.57 12.32
N TYR A 174 12.39 -5.68 11.69
CA TYR A 174 12.61 -5.24 10.31
C TYR A 174 13.34 -3.88 10.22
N MET A 175 13.58 -3.21 11.36
CA MET A 175 14.24 -1.91 11.45
C MET A 175 15.73 -2.01 11.88
N ASN A 176 16.28 -3.20 12.12
CA ASN A 176 17.69 -3.49 12.39
C ASN A 176 18.34 -4.16 11.19
#